data_be00b7789f67f801cba4d85dcedfe135
#
_entry.id   be00b7789f67f801cba4d85dcedfe135
#
_cell.length_a   1.000
_cell.length_b   1.000
_cell.length_c   1.000
_cell.angle_alpha   90.00
_cell.angle_beta   90.00
_cell.angle_gamma   90.00
#
_symmetry.space_group_name_H-M   'P 1'
#
loop_
_entity.id
_entity.type
_entity.pdbx_description
1 polymer ?
#
loop_
_entity_poly.entity_id
_entity_poly.type
_entity_poly.pdbx_seq_one_letter_code
_entity_poly.pdbx_strand_id
1 'polypeptide(L)'
;MDPQILKSKRLKEIVEISQSMLKGDYEKLRTNRMISVENYKMAAILTHTDIKEEDLPEGDEINMCKAMDQLFQRFENQGMEKGETIGFEKGKREEKQNTLKELLKVKLGTLSSPLEKQLTNTSLEKLNELTLNIFNINSEEDVLKIIC
;
A
#
# COMPACT_ATOMS: atom_id res chain seq x y z
N MET A 1 -22.23 -10.32 17.11
CA MET A 1 -23.67 -10.64 17.11
C MET A 1 -23.93 -11.86 16.25
N ASP A 2 -24.75 -12.80 16.73
CA ASP A 2 -25.16 -13.96 15.93
C ASP A 2 -26.25 -13.55 14.93
N PRO A 3 -26.04 -13.72 13.60
CA PRO A 3 -27.06 -13.37 12.59
C PRO A 3 -28.38 -14.14 12.76
N GLN A 4 -28.35 -15.31 13.36
CA GLN A 4 -29.55 -16.15 13.59
C GLN A 4 -30.54 -15.52 14.57
N ILE A 5 -30.10 -14.63 15.44
CA ILE A 5 -30.93 -13.94 16.44
C ILE A 5 -31.77 -12.81 15.80
N LEU A 6 -31.32 -12.30 14.65
CA LEU A 6 -31.99 -11.19 13.97
C LEU A 6 -33.32 -11.62 13.33
N LYS A 7 -34.40 -10.88 13.62
CA LYS A 7 -35.72 -11.12 13.04
C LYS A 7 -35.83 -10.60 11.61
N SER A 8 -35.15 -9.49 11.30
CA SER A 8 -35.17 -8.89 9.96
C SER A 8 -34.22 -9.68 9.02
N LYS A 9 -34.76 -10.20 7.92
CA LYS A 9 -33.97 -10.88 6.87
C LYS A 9 -32.89 -9.96 6.31
N ARG A 10 -33.19 -8.68 6.11
CA ARG A 10 -32.26 -7.68 5.61
C ARG A 10 -31.09 -7.47 6.57
N LEU A 11 -31.37 -7.25 7.85
CA LEU A 11 -30.33 -7.07 8.86
C LEU A 11 -29.46 -8.32 9.03
N LYS A 12 -30.09 -9.48 9.02
CA LYS A 12 -29.38 -10.76 9.08
C LYS A 12 -28.38 -10.92 7.94
N GLU A 13 -28.80 -10.61 6.72
CA GLU A 13 -27.95 -10.68 5.54
C GLU A 13 -26.79 -9.67 5.63
N ILE A 14 -27.04 -8.43 5.99
CA ILE A 14 -26.00 -7.41 6.16
C ILE A 14 -24.98 -7.82 7.23
N VAL A 15 -25.44 -8.30 8.39
CA VAL A 15 -24.55 -8.73 9.48
C VAL A 15 -23.72 -9.93 9.07
N GLU A 16 -24.30 -10.92 8.40
CA GLU A 16 -23.59 -12.11 7.92
C GLU A 16 -22.47 -11.75 6.94
N ILE A 17 -22.76 -10.90 5.96
CA ILE A 17 -21.78 -10.43 4.99
C ILE A 17 -20.69 -9.60 5.69
N SER A 18 -21.06 -8.66 6.55
CA SER A 18 -20.13 -7.80 7.28
C SER A 18 -19.18 -8.60 8.17
N GLN A 19 -19.69 -9.60 8.89
CA GLN A 19 -18.86 -10.46 9.73
C GLN A 19 -17.84 -11.27 8.92
N SER A 20 -18.24 -11.79 7.77
CA SER A 20 -17.33 -12.52 6.88
C SER A 20 -16.25 -11.60 6.30
N MET A 21 -16.62 -10.38 5.87
CA MET A 21 -15.67 -9.37 5.39
C MET A 21 -14.65 -8.95 6.46
N LEU A 22 -15.12 -8.70 7.70
CA LEU A 22 -14.24 -8.32 8.81
C LEU A 22 -13.25 -9.41 9.21
N LYS A 23 -13.65 -10.67 9.05
CA LYS A 23 -12.76 -11.83 9.31
C LYS A 23 -11.82 -12.13 8.14
N GLY A 24 -12.00 -11.49 6.98
CA GLY A 24 -11.27 -11.80 5.77
C GLY A 24 -11.72 -13.08 5.07
N ASP A 25 -12.87 -13.64 5.46
CA ASP A 25 -13.44 -14.87 4.90
C ASP A 25 -14.22 -14.61 3.60
N TYR A 26 -13.59 -13.95 2.65
CA TYR A 26 -14.20 -13.59 1.37
C TYR A 26 -14.57 -14.82 0.51
N GLU A 27 -13.80 -15.89 0.59
CA GLU A 27 -14.11 -17.15 -0.09
C GLU A 27 -15.43 -17.77 0.38
N LYS A 28 -15.78 -17.60 1.64
CA LYS A 28 -17.07 -18.02 2.19
C LYS A 28 -18.24 -17.27 1.57
N LEU A 29 -18.04 -16.02 1.17
CA LEU A 29 -19.03 -15.18 0.49
C LEU A 29 -19.10 -15.45 -1.01
N ARG A 30 -18.09 -16.10 -1.58
CA ARG A 30 -18.01 -16.41 -3.01
C ARG A 30 -18.93 -17.58 -3.37
N THR A 31 -20.22 -17.30 -3.34
CA THR A 31 -21.28 -18.28 -3.65
C THR A 31 -22.17 -17.76 -4.76
N ASN A 32 -22.80 -18.68 -5.48
CA ASN A 32 -23.76 -18.33 -6.55
C ASN A 32 -25.11 -17.91 -5.94
N ARG A 33 -25.08 -16.89 -5.10
CA ARG A 33 -26.22 -16.34 -4.38
C ARG A 33 -26.46 -14.90 -4.83
N MET A 34 -27.72 -14.56 -5.06
CA MET A 34 -28.12 -13.19 -5.34
C MET A 34 -28.49 -12.48 -4.03
N ILE A 35 -27.97 -11.28 -3.85
CA ILE A 35 -28.30 -10.42 -2.73
C ILE A 35 -28.66 -9.02 -3.22
N SER A 36 -29.36 -8.25 -2.38
CA SER A 36 -29.63 -6.85 -2.68
C SER A 36 -28.34 -6.04 -2.78
N VAL A 37 -28.21 -5.23 -3.83
CA VAL A 37 -27.11 -4.28 -4.00
C VAL A 37 -26.98 -3.34 -2.80
N GLU A 38 -28.12 -2.88 -2.24
CA GLU A 38 -28.13 -2.03 -1.05
C GLU A 38 -27.55 -2.73 0.18
N ASN A 39 -27.88 -4.01 0.39
CA ASN A 39 -27.33 -4.79 1.49
C ASN A 39 -25.82 -5.00 1.34
N TYR A 40 -25.36 -5.26 0.12
CA TYR A 40 -23.94 -5.36 -0.19
C TYR A 40 -23.20 -4.04 0.07
N LYS A 41 -23.74 -2.92 -0.42
CA LYS A 41 -23.20 -1.58 -0.16
C LYS A 41 -23.12 -1.28 1.34
N MET A 42 -24.19 -1.59 2.08
CA MET A 42 -24.21 -1.35 3.53
C MET A 42 -23.14 -2.18 4.25
N ALA A 43 -22.98 -3.43 3.90
CA ALA A 43 -21.92 -4.28 4.45
C ALA A 43 -20.53 -3.74 4.12
N ALA A 44 -20.31 -3.26 2.91
CA ALA A 44 -19.04 -2.64 2.50
C ALA A 44 -18.74 -1.36 3.30
N ILE A 45 -19.74 -0.51 3.51
CA ILE A 45 -19.60 0.70 4.35
C ILE A 45 -19.24 0.33 5.79
N LEU A 46 -19.94 -0.63 6.39
CA LEU A 46 -19.70 -1.06 7.76
C LEU A 46 -18.32 -1.69 7.98
N THR A 47 -17.76 -2.27 6.95
CA THR A 47 -16.45 -2.94 7.00
C THR A 47 -15.31 -2.09 6.42
N HIS A 48 -15.61 -0.88 5.99
CA HIS A 48 -14.66 0.02 5.29
C HIS A 48 -14.04 -0.66 4.05
N THR A 49 -14.82 -1.54 3.39
CA THR A 49 -14.40 -2.18 2.15
C THR A 49 -14.65 -1.22 0.99
N ASP A 50 -13.61 -0.93 0.22
CA ASP A 50 -13.71 -0.04 -0.94
C ASP A 50 -14.35 -0.77 -2.12
N ILE A 51 -15.56 -0.34 -2.48
CA ILE A 51 -16.28 -0.76 -3.69
C ILE A 51 -16.62 0.48 -4.52
N LYS A 52 -16.55 0.34 -5.83
CA LYS A 52 -16.91 1.44 -6.73
C LYS A 52 -18.30 1.23 -7.31
N GLU A 53 -19.02 2.33 -7.52
CA GLU A 53 -20.33 2.30 -8.17
C GLU A 53 -20.29 1.65 -9.57
N GLU A 54 -19.18 1.83 -10.30
CA GLU A 54 -18.97 1.23 -11.62
C GLU A 54 -18.88 -0.30 -11.63
N ASP A 55 -18.55 -0.90 -10.48
CA ASP A 55 -18.47 -2.36 -10.32
C ASP A 55 -19.81 -2.98 -9.94
N LEU A 56 -20.81 -2.16 -9.66
CA LEU A 56 -22.14 -2.62 -9.29
C LEU A 56 -23.02 -2.78 -10.53
N PRO A 57 -23.91 -3.81 -10.56
CA PRO A 57 -24.84 -3.97 -11.65
C PRO A 57 -25.89 -2.85 -11.65
N GLU A 58 -26.48 -2.59 -12.81
CA GLU A 58 -27.58 -1.61 -12.95
C GLU A 58 -28.89 -2.04 -12.25
N GLY A 59 -29.00 -3.31 -11.87
CA GLY A 59 -30.18 -3.86 -11.19
C GLY A 59 -30.12 -3.74 -9.67
N ASP A 60 -31.16 -4.26 -9.01
CA ASP A 60 -31.30 -4.24 -7.56
C ASP A 60 -30.57 -5.39 -6.84
N GLU A 61 -30.10 -6.37 -7.58
CA GLU A 61 -29.44 -7.56 -7.04
C GLU A 61 -28.06 -7.79 -7.66
N ILE A 62 -27.14 -8.30 -6.85
CA ILE A 62 -25.79 -8.67 -7.26
C ILE A 62 -25.51 -10.14 -6.95
N ASN A 63 -24.84 -10.82 -7.87
CA ASN A 63 -24.34 -12.17 -7.63
C ASN A 63 -23.07 -12.10 -6.77
N MET A 64 -23.05 -12.80 -5.65
CA MET A 64 -21.94 -12.76 -4.71
C MET A 64 -20.64 -13.35 -5.25
N CYS A 65 -20.72 -14.32 -6.14
CA CYS A 65 -19.53 -14.86 -6.81
C CYS A 65 -18.84 -13.76 -7.63
N LYS A 66 -19.60 -13.03 -8.45
CA LYS A 66 -19.08 -11.90 -9.24
C LYS A 66 -18.57 -10.77 -8.35
N ALA A 67 -19.30 -10.43 -7.30
CA ALA A 67 -18.90 -9.39 -6.36
C ALA A 67 -17.54 -9.69 -5.72
N MET A 68 -17.33 -10.92 -5.28
CA MET A 68 -16.07 -11.34 -4.68
C MET A 68 -14.93 -11.41 -5.70
N ASP A 69 -15.18 -11.87 -6.91
CA ASP A 69 -14.18 -11.88 -7.98
C ASP A 69 -13.69 -10.46 -8.30
N GLN A 70 -14.59 -9.49 -8.38
CA GLN A 70 -14.24 -8.08 -8.58
C GLN A 70 -13.44 -7.51 -7.40
N LEU A 71 -13.80 -7.86 -6.18
CA LEU A 71 -13.07 -7.46 -4.98
C LEU A 71 -11.64 -8.01 -4.96
N PHE A 72 -11.45 -9.30 -5.24
CA PHE A 72 -10.13 -9.93 -5.31
C PHE A 72 -9.26 -9.28 -6.39
N GLN A 73 -9.82 -9.04 -7.57
CA GLN A 73 -9.11 -8.36 -8.65
C GLN A 73 -8.66 -6.95 -8.25
N ARG A 74 -9.50 -6.24 -7.52
CA ARG A 74 -9.16 -4.92 -6.99
C ARG A 74 -8.03 -4.96 -5.97
N PHE A 75 -8.08 -5.90 -5.02
CA PHE A 75 -7.02 -6.08 -4.03
C PHE A 75 -5.68 -6.43 -4.68
N GLU A 76 -5.70 -7.27 -5.70
CA GLU A 76 -4.52 -7.62 -6.48
C GLU A 76 -3.94 -6.38 -7.19
N ASN A 77 -4.76 -5.61 -7.89
CA ASN A 77 -4.34 -4.40 -8.58
C ASN A 77 -3.78 -3.34 -7.61
N GLN A 78 -4.42 -3.13 -6.47
CA GLN A 78 -3.92 -2.22 -5.44
C GLN A 78 -2.59 -2.69 -4.84
N GLY A 79 -2.43 -3.98 -4.66
CA GLY A 79 -1.18 -4.58 -4.20
C GLY A 79 -0.05 -4.37 -5.20
N MET A 80 -0.31 -4.58 -6.48
CA MET A 80 0.65 -4.36 -7.57
C MET A 80 1.06 -2.89 -7.65
N GLU A 81 0.10 -1.98 -7.67
CA GLU A 81 0.35 -0.53 -7.74
C GLU A 81 1.21 -0.04 -6.56
N LYS A 82 0.87 -0.48 -5.34
CA LYS A 82 1.68 -0.17 -4.16
C LYS A 82 3.08 -0.76 -4.25
N GLY A 83 3.20 -1.99 -4.71
CA GLY A 83 4.47 -2.67 -4.91
C GLY A 83 5.37 -1.95 -5.91
N GLU A 84 4.81 -1.52 -7.05
CA GLU A 84 5.53 -0.74 -8.06
C GLU A 84 6.02 0.61 -7.51
N THR A 85 5.15 1.33 -6.79
CA THR A 85 5.51 2.61 -6.17
C THR A 85 6.66 2.46 -5.17
N ILE A 86 6.54 1.48 -4.26
CA ILE A 86 7.60 1.19 -3.26
C ILE A 86 8.89 0.79 -3.95
N GLY A 87 8.81 -0.06 -4.97
CA GLY A 87 9.97 -0.52 -5.73
C GLY A 87 10.68 0.63 -6.46
N PHE A 88 9.92 1.52 -7.07
CA PHE A 88 10.44 2.71 -7.75
C PHE A 88 11.15 3.67 -6.78
N GLU A 89 10.52 3.99 -5.66
CA GLU A 89 11.11 4.86 -4.63
C GLU A 89 12.38 4.27 -4.04
N LYS A 90 12.37 2.96 -3.76
CA LYS A 90 13.54 2.25 -3.27
C LYS A 90 14.68 2.27 -4.29
N GLY A 91 14.41 1.96 -5.55
CA GLY A 91 15.41 1.98 -6.62
C GLY A 91 16.03 3.36 -6.81
N LYS A 92 15.20 4.41 -6.80
CA LYS A 92 15.66 5.80 -6.89
C LYS A 92 16.59 6.20 -5.74
N ARG A 93 16.28 5.76 -4.52
CA ARG A 93 17.13 6.02 -3.36
C ARG A 93 18.46 5.28 -3.45
N GLU A 94 18.44 4.00 -3.82
CA GLU A 94 19.65 3.17 -3.97
C GLU A 94 20.58 3.72 -5.06
N GLU A 95 20.04 4.12 -6.20
CA GLU A 95 20.82 4.78 -7.27
C GLU A 95 21.49 6.04 -6.78
N LYS A 96 20.74 6.90 -6.09
CA LYS A 96 21.27 8.14 -5.51
C LYS A 96 22.39 7.89 -4.51
N GLN A 97 22.23 6.90 -3.64
CA GLN A 97 23.25 6.49 -2.67
C GLN A 97 24.51 6.04 -3.36
N ASN A 98 24.40 5.20 -4.37
CA ASN A 98 25.56 4.67 -5.11
C ASN A 98 26.30 5.80 -5.85
N THR A 99 25.55 6.65 -6.56
CA THR A 99 26.13 7.79 -7.27
C THR A 99 26.88 8.74 -6.33
N LEU A 100 26.28 9.07 -5.18
CA LEU A 100 26.93 9.93 -4.19
C LEU A 100 28.17 9.29 -3.58
N LYS A 101 28.14 7.98 -3.29
CA LYS A 101 29.32 7.27 -2.81
C LYS A 101 30.46 7.35 -3.81
N GLU A 102 30.20 7.15 -5.09
CA GLU A 102 31.19 7.26 -6.15
C GLU A 102 31.76 8.68 -6.25
N LEU A 103 30.90 9.70 -6.28
CA LEU A 103 31.31 11.10 -6.34
C LEU A 103 32.16 11.50 -5.12
N LEU A 104 31.76 11.08 -3.92
CA LEU A 104 32.52 11.34 -2.70
C LEU A 104 33.88 10.62 -2.70
N LYS A 105 33.96 9.39 -3.20
CA LYS A 105 35.21 8.66 -3.36
C LYS A 105 36.17 9.39 -4.32
N VAL A 106 35.68 9.92 -5.42
CA VAL A 106 36.46 10.71 -6.37
C VAL A 106 36.97 11.99 -5.71
N LYS A 107 36.10 12.67 -4.92
CA LYS A 107 36.43 13.95 -4.32
C LYS A 107 37.31 13.85 -3.08
N LEU A 108 37.03 12.89 -2.20
CA LEU A 108 37.69 12.73 -0.89
C LEU A 108 38.75 11.62 -0.85
N GLY A 109 38.82 10.82 -1.91
CA GLY A 109 39.68 9.63 -1.98
C GLY A 109 38.93 8.39 -1.51
N THR A 110 39.18 7.90 -0.30
CA THR A 110 38.47 6.77 0.27
C THR A 110 37.43 7.23 1.29
N LEU A 111 36.32 6.48 1.38
CA LEU A 111 35.30 6.70 2.41
C LEU A 111 35.50 5.68 3.54
N SER A 112 35.33 6.13 4.78
CA SER A 112 35.32 5.24 5.94
C SER A 112 34.10 4.30 5.92
N SER A 113 34.26 3.08 6.45
CA SER A 113 33.15 2.13 6.56
C SER A 113 31.94 2.67 7.34
N PRO A 114 32.13 3.42 8.47
CA PRO A 114 31.01 4.05 9.16
C PRO A 114 30.24 5.03 8.29
N LEU A 115 30.92 5.84 7.47
CA LEU A 115 30.28 6.80 6.58
C LEU A 115 29.50 6.09 5.45
N GLU A 116 30.05 5.05 4.86
CA GLU A 116 29.35 4.26 3.83
C GLU A 116 28.06 3.64 4.37
N LYS A 117 28.08 3.14 5.61
CA LYS A 117 26.89 2.61 6.28
C LYS A 117 25.85 3.69 6.55
N GLN A 118 26.27 4.85 6.99
CA GLN A 118 25.36 5.98 7.23
C GLN A 118 24.70 6.47 5.93
N LEU A 119 25.46 6.54 4.84
CA LEU A 119 24.91 6.88 3.52
C LEU A 119 23.84 5.87 3.06
N THR A 120 24.04 4.59 3.34
CA THR A 120 23.08 3.52 3.02
C THR A 120 21.77 3.69 3.78
N ASN A 121 21.79 4.23 4.99
CA ASN A 121 20.62 4.46 5.84
C ASN A 121 20.03 5.88 5.72
N THR A 122 20.59 6.71 4.86
CA THR A 122 20.19 8.10 4.70
C THR A 122 18.91 8.22 3.85
N SER A 123 18.01 9.10 4.24
CA SER A 123 16.77 9.38 3.50
C SER A 123 17.04 10.06 2.15
N LEU A 124 16.12 9.92 1.21
CA LEU A 124 16.24 10.56 -0.11
C LEU A 124 16.35 12.09 -0.02
N GLU A 125 15.65 12.71 0.93
CA GLU A 125 15.71 14.17 1.18
C GLU A 125 17.12 14.61 1.55
N LYS A 126 17.75 13.92 2.49
CA LYS A 126 19.13 14.19 2.92
C LYS A 126 20.15 13.91 1.81
N LEU A 127 19.93 12.88 1.01
CA LEU A 127 20.76 12.59 -0.17
C LEU A 127 20.66 13.70 -1.22
N ASN A 128 19.49 14.26 -1.44
CA ASN A 128 19.28 15.41 -2.32
C ASN A 128 20.00 16.65 -1.78
N GLU A 129 19.90 16.92 -0.49
CA GLU A 129 20.61 18.03 0.18
C GLU A 129 22.13 17.87 0.02
N LEU A 130 22.64 16.67 0.23
CA LEU A 130 24.06 16.34 0.01
C LEU A 130 24.48 16.59 -1.44
N THR A 131 23.66 16.20 -2.40
CA THR A 131 23.91 16.44 -3.83
C THR A 131 24.04 17.94 -4.15
N LEU A 132 23.14 18.75 -3.61
CA LEU A 132 23.15 20.20 -3.82
C LEU A 132 24.39 20.88 -3.22
N ASN A 133 24.97 20.28 -2.18
CA ASN A 133 26.13 20.81 -1.47
C ASN A 133 27.45 20.11 -1.87
N ILE A 134 27.45 19.27 -2.90
CA ILE A 134 28.60 18.42 -3.25
C ILE A 134 29.88 19.22 -3.50
N PHE A 135 29.79 20.40 -4.06
CA PHE A 135 30.96 21.25 -4.33
C PHE A 135 31.57 21.87 -3.06
N ASN A 136 30.78 22.00 -2.00
CA ASN A 136 31.19 22.57 -0.71
C ASN A 136 31.75 21.52 0.27
N ILE A 137 31.69 20.24 -0.10
CA ILE A 137 32.16 19.14 0.73
C ILE A 137 33.64 18.91 0.50
N ASN A 138 34.45 19.04 1.53
CA ASN A 138 35.89 18.83 1.49
C ASN A 138 36.38 17.76 2.47
N SER A 139 35.51 17.25 3.35
CA SER A 139 35.83 16.22 4.34
C SER A 139 34.61 15.35 4.64
N GLU A 140 34.84 14.19 5.28
CA GLU A 140 33.77 13.33 5.77
C GLU A 140 32.91 14.03 6.83
N GLU A 141 33.50 14.92 7.62
CA GLU A 141 32.76 15.72 8.61
C GLU A 141 31.72 16.62 7.96
N ASP A 142 32.02 17.20 6.80
CA ASP A 142 31.09 18.01 6.05
C ASP A 142 29.89 17.18 5.58
N VAL A 143 30.12 15.93 5.16
CA VAL A 143 29.04 14.99 4.82
C VAL A 143 28.17 14.70 6.03
N LEU A 144 28.78 14.38 7.15
CA LEU A 144 28.07 14.04 8.39
C LEU A 144 27.20 15.19 8.92
N LYS A 145 27.61 16.42 8.75
CA LYS A 145 26.81 17.60 9.11
C LYS A 145 25.49 17.69 8.33
N ILE A 146 25.48 17.18 7.13
CA ILE A 146 24.28 17.22 6.26
C ILE A 146 23.37 16.04 6.55
N ILE A 147 23.93 14.82 6.67
CA ILE A 147 23.14 13.59 6.80
C ILE A 147 22.76 13.20 8.23
N CYS A 148 23.42 13.76 9.21
CA CYS A 148 23.14 13.51 10.64
C CYS A 148 22.29 14.61 11.33
#